data_52e69b0393f26816472541bdae5b954c
#
_entry.id   52e69b0393f26816472541bdae5b954c
#
_cell.length_a   1.000
_cell.length_b   1.000
_cell.length_c   1.000
_cell.angle_alpha   90.00
_cell.angle_beta   90.00
_cell.angle_gamma   90.00
#
_symmetry.space_group_name_H-M   'P 1'
#
loop_
_entity.id
_entity.type
_entity.pdbx_description
1 polymer ?
#
loop_
_entity_poly.entity_id
_entity_poly.type
_entity_poly.pdbx_seq_one_letter_code
_entity_poly.pdbx_strand_id
1 'polypeptide(L)'
;MRSRLDQIAITNFKAFRDFQLRLEGRHLLVYGANGAGKSSLYWALYTFLQSARKRPAHCIAKYFDPADAQNLLNIHEQADAAPRPGEIALTLRDAATRNDSTYRISQADHGTFNQPAILKGELASDFITYRFFFGFSHFRNSEKFNLWPLFEREILPFCVSTGGQSPHDMWQKIKSGDPNPQRLPGNAGADAYARFCQDTTNFAGVVTAVVAAISAKAQTFYDAHFAAGDPAKVTLRLAVTTPPSATGSNQNNFSFTQPVLEFGVQLGGVTVTKPQSFLNEAKLTQLALSVRFAASLVNLHDSDFKLLVLDDLLVSLDMSNRMQVVDILLSDTFAGYQKIILTHELGFFREFRRRIGSGHADWRFVRLQGNAAQNILAVNEKSDLEKAEDYLSRHDIEEAA
;
A
#
# COMPACT_ATOMS: atom_id res chain seq x y z
N MET A 1 -11.40 -20.73 2.34
CA MET A 1 -11.63 -20.21 3.70
C MET A 1 -10.86 -18.92 3.80
N ARG A 2 -11.41 -17.86 4.39
CA ARG A 2 -10.72 -16.56 4.46
C ARG A 2 -10.31 -16.28 5.91
N SER A 3 -9.01 -16.17 6.14
CA SER A 3 -8.47 -15.67 7.40
C SER A 3 -8.58 -14.16 7.43
N ARG A 4 -8.93 -13.60 8.59
CA ARG A 4 -9.01 -12.16 8.81
C ARG A 4 -8.14 -11.74 9.97
N LEU A 5 -7.61 -10.52 9.89
CA LEU A 5 -6.90 -9.90 11.00
C LEU A 5 -7.88 -9.64 12.14
N ASP A 6 -7.61 -10.26 13.28
CA ASP A 6 -8.44 -10.19 14.48
C ASP A 6 -7.89 -9.20 15.50
N GLN A 7 -6.56 -9.22 15.71
CA GLN A 7 -5.90 -8.36 16.68
C GLN A 7 -4.54 -7.88 16.16
N ILE A 8 -4.20 -6.67 16.53
CA ILE A 8 -2.89 -6.04 16.36
C ILE A 8 -2.36 -5.68 17.74
N ALA A 9 -1.14 -6.11 18.06
CA ALA A 9 -0.40 -5.67 19.25
C ALA A 9 0.96 -5.14 18.81
N ILE A 10 1.34 -3.96 19.34
CA ILE A 10 2.57 -3.26 18.98
C ILE A 10 3.22 -2.77 20.27
N THR A 11 4.47 -3.15 20.49
CA THR A 11 5.26 -2.68 21.62
C THR A 11 6.51 -1.99 21.10
N ASN A 12 6.80 -0.79 21.62
CA ASN A 12 8.01 -0.03 21.32
C ASN A 12 8.31 0.07 19.81
N PHE A 13 7.34 0.61 19.05
CA PHE A 13 7.52 0.82 17.61
C PHE A 13 6.89 2.14 17.17
N LYS A 14 7.68 3.01 16.56
CA LYS A 14 7.30 4.36 16.08
C LYS A 14 6.57 5.17 17.15
N ALA A 15 5.31 5.51 16.95
CA ALA A 15 4.54 6.26 17.92
C ALA A 15 3.99 5.39 19.07
N PHE A 16 4.08 4.08 18.99
CA PHE A 16 3.51 3.17 19.99
C PHE A 16 4.54 2.72 21.02
N ARG A 17 4.23 2.96 22.28
CA ARG A 17 4.93 2.38 23.44
C ARG A 17 4.33 1.01 23.76
N ASP A 18 3.00 0.96 23.93
CA ASP A 18 2.22 -0.25 24.12
C ASP A 18 0.83 -0.02 23.52
N PHE A 19 0.49 -0.79 22.51
CA PHE A 19 -0.74 -0.60 21.76
C PHE A 19 -1.40 -1.92 21.43
N GLN A 20 -2.69 -2.00 21.67
CA GLN A 20 -3.50 -3.16 21.32
C GLN A 20 -4.79 -2.70 20.64
N LEU A 21 -5.15 -3.36 19.56
CA LEU A 21 -6.37 -3.12 18.82
C LEU A 21 -7.00 -4.44 18.37
N ARG A 22 -8.22 -4.69 18.82
CA ARG A 22 -9.02 -5.84 18.35
C ARG A 22 -9.92 -5.38 17.20
N LEU A 23 -9.85 -6.09 16.07
CA LEU A 23 -10.69 -5.86 14.90
C LEU A 23 -11.84 -6.87 14.82
N GLU A 24 -11.67 -8.04 15.44
CA GLU A 24 -12.66 -9.14 15.41
C GLU A 24 -12.98 -9.59 13.97
N GLY A 25 -11.97 -9.55 13.08
CA GLY A 25 -12.12 -9.88 11.66
C GLY A 25 -12.88 -8.83 10.83
N ARG A 26 -13.26 -7.69 11.43
CA ARG A 26 -14.01 -6.62 10.75
C ARG A 26 -13.07 -5.72 9.92
N HIS A 27 -13.64 -4.95 9.02
CA HIS A 27 -12.98 -3.80 8.44
C HIS A 27 -12.71 -2.74 9.51
N LEU A 28 -11.74 -1.86 9.27
CA LEU A 28 -11.34 -0.85 10.25
C LEU A 28 -11.37 0.54 9.61
N LEU A 29 -12.07 1.47 10.23
CA LEU A 29 -12.00 2.90 9.94
C LEU A 29 -11.43 3.63 11.16
N VAL A 30 -10.29 4.30 10.97
CA VAL A 30 -9.55 4.99 12.05
C VAL A 30 -9.53 6.49 11.80
N TYR A 31 -9.97 7.22 12.79
CA TYR A 31 -9.73 8.65 12.90
C TYR A 31 -8.62 8.92 13.93
N GLY A 32 -7.75 9.86 13.64
CA GLY A 32 -6.77 10.35 14.59
C GLY A 32 -6.17 11.67 14.15
N ALA A 33 -5.95 12.58 15.07
CA ALA A 33 -5.24 13.83 14.80
C ALA A 33 -3.82 13.56 14.25
N ASN A 34 -3.16 14.59 13.73
CA ASN A 34 -1.76 14.49 13.34
C ASN A 34 -0.91 14.11 14.56
N GLY A 35 -0.02 13.13 14.40
CA GLY A 35 0.78 12.61 15.50
C GLY A 35 0.12 11.50 16.33
N ALA A 36 -1.17 11.19 16.15
CA ALA A 36 -1.89 10.16 16.91
C ALA A 36 -1.55 8.70 16.52
N GLY A 37 -0.54 8.46 15.66
CA GLY A 37 -0.05 7.11 15.38
C GLY A 37 -0.65 6.41 14.15
N LYS A 38 -1.49 7.07 13.33
CA LYS A 38 -2.07 6.47 12.12
C LYS A 38 -1.01 5.87 11.19
N SER A 39 -0.07 6.68 10.74
CA SER A 39 1.02 6.20 9.86
C SER A 39 1.95 5.22 10.57
N SER A 40 2.00 5.23 11.91
CA SER A 40 2.72 4.19 12.67
C SER A 40 2.00 2.84 12.60
N LEU A 41 0.67 2.83 12.62
CA LEU A 41 -0.14 1.63 12.40
C LEU A 41 0.05 1.08 10.97
N TYR A 42 0.02 1.96 9.96
CA TYR A 42 0.36 1.60 8.58
C TYR A 42 1.73 0.94 8.49
N TRP A 43 2.76 1.57 9.06
CA TRP A 43 4.13 1.06 9.03
C TRP A 43 4.29 -0.26 9.80
N ALA A 44 3.57 -0.45 10.91
CA ALA A 44 3.61 -1.70 11.66
C ALA A 44 3.07 -2.87 10.82
N LEU A 45 1.92 -2.70 10.19
CA LEU A 45 1.32 -3.70 9.30
C LEU A 45 2.22 -3.97 8.08
N TYR A 46 2.74 -2.93 7.46
CA TYR A 46 3.63 -3.03 6.30
C TYR A 46 4.93 -3.76 6.64
N THR A 47 5.58 -3.38 7.74
CA THR A 47 6.82 -4.03 8.21
C THR A 47 6.57 -5.49 8.54
N PHE A 48 5.45 -5.78 9.20
CA PHE A 48 5.08 -7.15 9.57
C PHE A 48 4.94 -8.03 8.33
N LEU A 49 4.17 -7.62 7.34
CA LEU A 49 3.97 -8.42 6.13
C LEU A 49 5.27 -8.58 5.33
N GLN A 50 6.08 -7.52 5.23
CA GLN A 50 7.38 -7.60 4.55
C GLN A 50 8.35 -8.61 5.18
N SER A 51 8.20 -8.95 6.46
CA SER A 51 9.05 -9.93 7.14
C SER A 51 8.98 -11.33 6.52
N ALA A 52 7.87 -11.63 5.82
CA ALA A 52 7.71 -12.92 5.15
C ALA A 52 8.54 -13.06 3.88
N ARG A 53 8.97 -11.96 3.25
CA ARG A 53 9.66 -11.99 1.95
C ARG A 53 11.09 -11.48 2.00
N LYS A 54 11.38 -10.48 2.82
CA LYS A 54 12.72 -9.88 2.88
C LYS A 54 13.74 -10.86 3.46
N ARG A 55 14.64 -11.32 2.60
CA ARG A 55 15.77 -12.17 2.95
C ARG A 55 17.08 -11.49 2.52
N PRO A 56 18.13 -11.60 3.30
CA PRO A 56 18.21 -12.18 4.64
C PRO A 56 17.34 -11.42 5.64
N ALA A 57 16.86 -12.13 6.66
CA ALA A 57 15.94 -11.63 7.67
C ALA A 57 16.41 -10.33 8.38
N HIS A 58 17.73 -10.08 8.45
CA HIS A 58 18.30 -8.86 9.01
C HIS A 58 17.79 -7.55 8.35
N CYS A 59 17.22 -7.61 7.15
CA CYS A 59 16.60 -6.45 6.53
C CYS A 59 15.40 -5.90 7.34
N ILE A 60 14.76 -6.75 8.18
CA ILE A 60 13.71 -6.33 9.12
C ILE A 60 14.29 -6.09 10.52
N ALA A 61 15.29 -6.86 10.95
CA ALA A 61 15.92 -6.73 12.26
C ALA A 61 16.41 -5.31 12.54
N LYS A 62 16.93 -4.61 11.54
CA LYS A 62 17.38 -3.21 11.65
C LYS A 62 16.33 -2.25 12.19
N TYR A 63 15.03 -2.54 11.96
CA TYR A 63 13.95 -1.69 12.45
C TYR A 63 13.72 -1.84 13.96
N PHE A 64 14.22 -2.92 14.55
CA PHE A 64 14.11 -3.25 15.97
C PHE A 64 15.46 -3.18 16.71
N ASP A 65 16.55 -2.84 16.01
CA ASP A 65 17.88 -2.72 16.59
C ASP A 65 18.16 -1.27 17.01
N PRO A 66 18.29 -0.97 18.32
CA PRO A 66 18.58 0.40 18.78
C PRO A 66 19.89 0.97 18.23
N ALA A 67 20.85 0.12 17.85
CA ALA A 67 22.12 0.56 17.29
C ALA A 67 22.07 0.90 15.80
N ASP A 68 21.00 0.49 15.08
CA ASP A 68 20.88 0.79 13.66
C ASP A 68 20.27 2.18 13.45
N ALA A 69 20.87 2.97 12.54
CA ALA A 69 20.40 4.30 12.18
C ALA A 69 19.01 4.30 11.53
N GLN A 70 18.56 3.15 11.03
CA GLN A 70 17.23 2.99 10.41
C GLN A 70 16.21 2.35 11.36
N ASN A 71 16.52 2.25 12.68
CA ASN A 71 15.57 1.71 13.63
C ASN A 71 14.26 2.51 13.64
N LEU A 72 13.17 1.82 13.95
CA LEU A 72 11.83 2.39 14.04
C LEU A 72 11.28 2.29 15.48
N LEU A 73 12.14 2.16 16.47
CA LEU A 73 11.75 2.09 17.87
C LEU A 73 11.17 3.43 18.34
N ASN A 74 10.34 3.38 19.37
CA ASN A 74 9.77 4.59 19.96
C ASN A 74 10.85 5.33 20.76
N ILE A 75 11.14 6.56 20.39
CA ILE A 75 12.22 7.36 20.98
C ILE A 75 12.05 7.62 22.48
N HIS A 76 10.81 7.73 22.93
CA HIS A 76 10.51 7.97 24.35
C HIS A 76 10.62 6.69 25.18
N GLU A 77 10.24 5.53 24.61
CA GLU A 77 10.48 4.23 25.25
C GLU A 77 11.98 3.91 25.32
N GLN A 78 12.75 4.27 24.28
CA GLN A 78 14.21 4.08 24.28
C GLN A 78 14.93 4.98 25.28
N ALA A 79 14.32 6.07 25.72
CA ALA A 79 14.87 6.95 26.74
C ALA A 79 14.60 6.47 28.19
N ASP A 80 13.78 5.44 28.38
CA ASP A 80 13.50 4.87 29.69
C ASP A 80 14.71 4.06 30.21
N ALA A 81 14.82 3.93 31.53
CA ALA A 81 15.92 3.19 32.15
C ALA A 81 15.96 1.69 31.79
N ALA A 82 14.82 1.11 31.42
CA ALA A 82 14.69 -0.28 30.99
C ALA A 82 13.67 -0.36 29.83
N PRO A 83 14.10 0.00 28.61
CA PRO A 83 13.20 0.00 27.46
C PRO A 83 12.73 -1.41 27.12
N ARG A 84 11.47 -1.56 26.80
CA ARG A 84 10.90 -2.83 26.33
C ARG A 84 11.45 -3.14 24.93
N PRO A 85 11.65 -4.42 24.59
CA PRO A 85 12.00 -4.81 23.22
C PRO A 85 10.89 -4.42 22.26
N GLY A 86 11.27 -4.03 21.03
CA GLY A 86 10.31 -3.76 19.96
C GLY A 86 9.66 -5.05 19.47
N GLU A 87 8.34 -5.08 19.40
CA GLU A 87 7.57 -6.23 18.92
C GLU A 87 6.33 -5.77 18.14
N ILE A 88 5.99 -6.51 17.09
CA ILE A 88 4.70 -6.42 16.42
C ILE A 88 4.10 -7.82 16.36
N ALA A 89 2.87 -7.98 16.83
CA ALA A 89 2.14 -9.23 16.77
C ALA A 89 0.81 -9.04 16.03
N LEU A 90 0.50 -9.93 15.10
CA LEU A 90 -0.77 -10.01 14.40
C LEU A 90 -1.44 -11.35 14.72
N THR A 91 -2.71 -11.28 15.13
CA THR A 91 -3.55 -12.47 15.31
C THR A 91 -4.51 -12.56 14.14
N LEU A 92 -4.46 -13.66 13.41
CA LEU A 92 -5.39 -13.99 12.34
C LEU A 92 -6.43 -14.97 12.86
N ARG A 93 -7.70 -14.71 12.55
CA ARG A 93 -8.82 -15.60 12.82
C ARG A 93 -9.28 -16.27 11.55
N ASP A 94 -9.35 -17.59 11.56
CA ASP A 94 -9.98 -18.36 10.49
C ASP A 94 -11.52 -18.21 10.57
N ALA A 95 -12.13 -17.80 9.47
CA ALA A 95 -13.57 -17.51 9.43
C ALA A 95 -14.46 -18.75 9.60
N ALA A 96 -13.94 -19.94 9.27
CA ALA A 96 -14.73 -21.19 9.35
C ALA A 96 -14.55 -21.89 10.70
N THR A 97 -13.30 -22.04 11.16
CA THR A 97 -12.99 -22.74 12.41
C THR A 97 -13.05 -21.84 13.64
N ARG A 98 -12.98 -20.52 13.43
CA ARG A 98 -12.82 -19.48 14.46
C ARG A 98 -11.56 -19.63 15.31
N ASN A 99 -10.59 -20.42 14.83
CA ASN A 99 -9.31 -20.57 15.49
C ASN A 99 -8.44 -19.32 15.25
N ASP A 100 -7.74 -18.90 16.29
CA ASP A 100 -6.82 -17.77 16.24
C ASP A 100 -5.37 -18.29 16.09
N SER A 101 -4.62 -17.65 15.21
CA SER A 101 -3.19 -17.90 15.03
C SER A 101 -2.44 -16.57 15.19
N THR A 102 -1.53 -16.51 16.14
CA THR A 102 -0.73 -15.30 16.41
C THR A 102 0.67 -15.46 15.87
N TYR A 103 1.10 -14.50 15.08
CA TYR A 103 2.43 -14.38 14.50
C TYR A 103 3.11 -13.14 15.07
N ARG A 104 4.43 -13.20 15.29
CA ARG A 104 5.21 -12.13 15.91
C ARG A 104 6.46 -11.84 15.12
N ILE A 105 6.89 -10.58 15.15
CA ILE A 105 8.22 -10.15 14.71
C ILE A 105 8.83 -9.23 15.77
N SER A 106 10.14 -9.38 15.95
CA SER A 106 10.95 -8.59 16.89
C SER A 106 12.41 -8.56 16.42
N GLN A 107 13.29 -7.98 17.19
CA GLN A 107 14.73 -8.07 16.92
C GLN A 107 15.24 -9.52 16.92
N ALA A 108 14.74 -10.35 17.83
CA ALA A 108 15.16 -11.75 17.97
C ALA A 108 14.47 -12.66 16.93
N ASP A 109 13.17 -12.41 16.66
CA ASP A 109 12.36 -13.15 15.70
C ASP A 109 11.88 -12.18 14.61
N HIS A 110 12.69 -12.01 13.57
CA HIS A 110 12.52 -10.98 12.56
C HIS A 110 12.09 -11.51 11.19
N GLY A 111 11.58 -12.75 11.12
CA GLY A 111 11.17 -13.36 9.88
C GLY A 111 9.96 -14.28 10.00
N THR A 112 8.95 -14.03 9.16
CA THR A 112 7.77 -14.90 9.03
C THR A 112 7.78 -15.71 7.72
N PHE A 113 8.96 -15.87 7.10
CA PHE A 113 9.13 -16.54 5.81
C PHE A 113 8.76 -18.04 5.80
N ASN A 114 8.71 -18.68 6.98
CA ASN A 114 8.23 -20.05 7.14
C ASN A 114 6.72 -20.14 7.42
N GLN A 115 6.01 -19.00 7.39
CA GLN A 115 4.58 -18.91 7.66
C GLN A 115 3.80 -18.67 6.34
N PRO A 116 3.27 -19.75 5.70
CA PRO A 116 2.63 -19.63 4.39
C PRO A 116 1.46 -18.64 4.36
N ALA A 117 0.71 -18.52 5.46
CA ALA A 117 -0.41 -17.58 5.56
C ALA A 117 0.07 -16.12 5.45
N ILE A 118 1.18 -15.78 6.11
CA ILE A 118 1.72 -14.43 6.08
C ILE A 118 2.38 -14.14 4.73
N LEU A 119 3.14 -15.09 4.16
CA LEU A 119 3.75 -14.94 2.84
C LEU A 119 2.70 -14.72 1.75
N LYS A 120 1.65 -15.54 1.72
CA LYS A 120 0.54 -15.36 0.77
C LYS A 120 -0.20 -14.05 1.02
N GLY A 121 -0.39 -13.70 2.30
CA GLY A 121 -1.02 -12.45 2.71
C GLY A 121 -0.22 -11.22 2.26
N GLU A 122 1.11 -11.25 2.37
CA GLU A 122 1.98 -10.17 1.88
C GLU A 122 1.83 -10.00 0.36
N LEU A 123 1.93 -11.09 -0.39
CA LEU A 123 1.81 -11.07 -1.84
C LEU A 123 0.42 -10.59 -2.33
N ALA A 124 -0.62 -10.74 -1.54
CA ALA A 124 -1.99 -10.41 -1.90
C ALA A 124 -2.50 -9.08 -1.31
N SER A 125 -1.78 -8.51 -0.34
CA SER A 125 -2.16 -7.26 0.31
C SER A 125 -1.61 -6.04 -0.41
N ASP A 126 -2.26 -4.90 -0.23
CA ASP A 126 -1.85 -3.64 -0.84
C ASP A 126 -1.90 -2.48 0.17
N PHE A 127 -0.97 -1.55 0.03
CA PHE A 127 -0.75 -0.41 0.89
C PHE A 127 -0.70 0.86 0.05
N ILE A 128 -1.70 1.72 0.20
CA ILE A 128 -1.87 2.91 -0.64
C ILE A 128 -1.76 4.16 0.22
N THR A 129 -0.91 5.09 -0.20
CA THR A 129 -0.75 6.40 0.41
C THR A 129 -1.06 7.51 -0.59
N TYR A 130 -1.26 8.73 -0.11
CA TYR A 130 -1.44 9.91 -0.95
C TYR A 130 -0.27 10.18 -1.91
N ARG A 131 0.92 9.62 -1.67
CA ARG A 131 2.14 9.87 -2.46
C ARG A 131 2.01 9.50 -3.92
N PHE A 132 1.21 8.47 -4.23
CA PHE A 132 0.97 8.09 -5.62
C PHE A 132 0.29 9.22 -6.39
N PHE A 133 -0.77 9.80 -5.82
CA PHE A 133 -1.55 10.88 -6.46
C PHE A 133 -0.74 12.16 -6.56
N PHE A 134 -0.04 12.52 -5.49
CA PHE A 134 0.89 13.64 -5.49
C PHE A 134 1.94 13.50 -6.60
N GLY A 135 2.57 12.32 -6.75
CA GLY A 135 3.52 12.07 -7.83
C GLY A 135 2.90 12.12 -9.22
N PHE A 136 1.62 11.71 -9.35
CA PHE A 136 0.91 11.72 -10.62
C PHE A 136 0.52 13.15 -11.09
N SER A 137 0.23 14.05 -10.16
CA SER A 137 -0.16 15.45 -10.46
C SER A 137 1.03 16.42 -10.60
N HIS A 138 2.24 16.03 -10.17
CA HIS A 138 3.41 16.94 -10.10
C HIS A 138 4.30 16.96 -11.34
N PHE A 139 3.85 16.41 -12.46
CA PHE A 139 4.60 16.53 -13.72
C PHE A 139 4.57 17.97 -14.25
N ARG A 140 5.73 18.51 -14.56
CA ARG A 140 5.83 19.82 -15.21
C ARG A 140 5.26 19.77 -16.63
N ASN A 141 4.65 20.87 -17.06
CA ASN A 141 4.08 20.97 -18.41
C ASN A 141 5.11 20.75 -19.54
N SER A 142 6.39 20.98 -19.27
CA SER A 142 7.50 20.78 -20.21
C SER A 142 8.07 19.36 -20.24
N GLU A 143 7.79 18.55 -19.23
CA GLU A 143 8.36 17.20 -19.08
C GLU A 143 7.56 16.16 -19.87
N LYS A 144 8.25 15.13 -20.38
CA LYS A 144 7.59 13.92 -20.86
C LYS A 144 7.04 13.15 -19.66
N PHE A 145 5.83 12.66 -19.82
CA PHE A 145 5.15 11.93 -18.77
C PHE A 145 5.75 10.51 -18.62
N ASN A 146 6.75 10.37 -17.79
CA ASN A 146 7.35 9.07 -17.46
C ASN A 146 6.94 8.65 -16.05
N LEU A 147 6.03 7.70 -15.94
CA LEU A 147 5.52 7.17 -14.67
C LEU A 147 6.45 6.13 -14.02
N TRP A 148 7.57 5.75 -14.66
CA TRP A 148 8.40 4.68 -14.13
C TRP A 148 8.87 4.93 -12.68
N PRO A 149 9.40 6.11 -12.30
CA PRO A 149 9.84 6.34 -10.92
C PRO A 149 8.73 6.21 -9.89
N LEU A 150 7.51 6.61 -10.26
CA LEU A 150 6.33 6.48 -9.42
C LEU A 150 5.84 5.03 -9.33
N PHE A 151 5.81 4.34 -10.46
CA PHE A 151 5.44 2.93 -10.58
C PHE A 151 6.42 2.03 -9.79
N GLU A 152 7.71 2.27 -9.92
CA GLU A 152 8.77 1.55 -9.19
C GLU A 152 8.57 1.63 -7.68
N ARG A 153 8.19 2.81 -7.18
CA ARG A 153 8.09 3.06 -5.73
C ARG A 153 6.75 2.65 -5.13
N GLU A 154 5.65 2.95 -5.83
CA GLU A 154 4.30 2.87 -5.24
C GLU A 154 3.46 1.69 -5.74
N ILE A 155 3.85 1.04 -6.84
CA ILE A 155 3.08 -0.07 -7.44
C ILE A 155 3.91 -1.35 -7.50
N LEU A 156 5.12 -1.28 -8.05
CA LEU A 156 5.96 -2.45 -8.29
C LEU A 156 6.18 -3.34 -7.04
N PRO A 157 6.36 -2.78 -5.81
CA PRO A 157 6.51 -3.58 -4.59
C PRO A 157 5.32 -4.48 -4.27
N PHE A 158 4.14 -4.12 -4.75
CA PHE A 158 2.88 -4.82 -4.49
C PHE A 158 2.42 -5.68 -5.67
N CYS A 159 3.22 -5.76 -6.75
CA CYS A 159 2.90 -6.57 -7.92
C CYS A 159 3.51 -7.96 -7.81
N VAL A 160 2.75 -8.96 -8.27
CA VAL A 160 3.21 -10.33 -8.46
C VAL A 160 2.91 -10.75 -9.91
N SER A 161 3.89 -11.34 -10.58
CA SER A 161 3.68 -11.87 -11.93
C SER A 161 2.82 -13.12 -11.90
N THR A 162 2.29 -13.51 -13.06
CA THR A 162 1.52 -14.76 -13.23
C THR A 162 2.31 -16.02 -12.82
N GLY A 163 3.64 -15.96 -12.82
CA GLY A 163 4.53 -17.03 -12.34
C GLY A 163 4.85 -16.96 -10.84
N GLY A 164 4.19 -16.07 -10.07
CA GLY A 164 4.46 -15.92 -8.63
C GLY A 164 5.77 -15.19 -8.30
N GLN A 165 6.47 -14.67 -9.32
CA GLN A 165 7.69 -13.89 -9.12
C GLN A 165 7.35 -12.44 -8.74
N SER A 166 8.15 -11.85 -7.86
CA SER A 166 8.06 -10.44 -7.53
C SER A 166 8.86 -9.61 -8.55
N PRO A 167 8.20 -8.78 -9.38
CA PRO A 167 8.92 -7.88 -10.28
C PRO A 167 9.80 -6.89 -9.52
N HIS A 168 9.39 -6.51 -8.30
CA HIS A 168 10.21 -5.65 -7.43
C HIS A 168 11.54 -6.32 -7.07
N ASP A 169 11.53 -7.58 -6.65
CA ASP A 169 12.76 -8.29 -6.28
C ASP A 169 13.67 -8.50 -7.49
N MET A 170 13.10 -8.79 -8.66
CA MET A 170 13.84 -8.85 -9.93
C MET A 170 14.53 -7.52 -10.22
N TRP A 171 13.81 -6.40 -10.07
CA TRP A 171 14.34 -5.06 -10.28
C TRP A 171 15.42 -4.69 -9.27
N GLN A 172 15.23 -5.01 -7.98
CA GLN A 172 16.26 -4.78 -6.96
C GLN A 172 17.54 -5.58 -7.24
N LYS A 173 17.40 -6.82 -7.73
CA LYS A 173 18.55 -7.64 -8.14
C LYS A 173 19.33 -6.98 -9.28
N ILE A 174 18.64 -6.42 -10.28
CA ILE A 174 19.27 -5.70 -11.37
C ILE A 174 19.96 -4.43 -10.87
N LYS A 175 19.30 -3.64 -10.01
CA LYS A 175 19.85 -2.40 -9.45
C LYS A 175 21.07 -2.61 -8.55
N SER A 176 21.10 -3.71 -7.80
CA SER A 176 22.22 -4.09 -6.93
C SER A 176 23.34 -4.79 -7.69
N GLY A 177 23.08 -5.26 -8.92
CA GLY A 177 24.09 -5.84 -9.79
C GLY A 177 25.09 -4.79 -10.30
N ASP A 178 26.33 -5.23 -10.60
CA ASP A 178 27.26 -4.36 -11.32
C ASP A 178 26.76 -4.23 -12.77
N PRO A 179 26.39 -3.03 -13.22
CA PRO A 179 25.96 -2.80 -14.59
C PRO A 179 27.09 -3.05 -15.62
N ASN A 180 28.33 -3.15 -15.15
CA ASN A 180 29.49 -3.52 -15.97
C ASN A 180 30.26 -4.70 -15.35
N PRO A 181 29.71 -5.93 -15.42
CA PRO A 181 30.34 -7.11 -14.82
C PRO A 181 31.65 -7.53 -15.49
N GLN A 182 32.03 -6.93 -16.61
CA GLN A 182 33.32 -7.16 -17.26
C GLN A 182 34.54 -6.65 -16.44
N ARG A 183 34.28 -5.99 -15.30
CA ARG A 183 35.32 -5.68 -14.31
C ARG A 183 35.88 -6.91 -13.62
N LEU A 184 35.17 -8.04 -13.68
CA LEU A 184 35.65 -9.30 -13.15
C LEU A 184 36.65 -9.97 -14.10
N PRO A 185 37.69 -10.63 -13.59
CA PRO A 185 38.70 -11.26 -14.41
C PRO A 185 38.18 -12.53 -15.12
N GLY A 186 38.68 -12.74 -16.35
CA GLY A 186 38.48 -13.98 -17.10
C GLY A 186 37.02 -14.30 -17.46
N ASN A 187 36.71 -15.60 -17.56
CA ASN A 187 35.36 -16.09 -17.93
C ASN A 187 34.29 -15.69 -16.90
N ALA A 188 34.64 -15.47 -15.64
CA ALA A 188 33.69 -15.04 -14.62
C ALA A 188 33.02 -13.69 -14.96
N GLY A 189 33.73 -12.79 -15.62
CA GLY A 189 33.17 -11.53 -16.08
C GLY A 189 32.16 -11.70 -17.23
N ALA A 190 32.48 -12.58 -18.19
CA ALA A 190 31.57 -12.88 -19.30
C ALA A 190 30.28 -13.56 -18.82
N ASP A 191 30.39 -14.52 -17.91
CA ASP A 191 29.25 -15.22 -17.31
C ASP A 191 28.37 -14.28 -16.46
N ALA A 192 28.99 -13.37 -15.70
CA ALA A 192 28.26 -12.38 -14.89
C ALA A 192 27.50 -11.39 -15.81
N TYR A 193 28.12 -10.96 -16.89
CA TYR A 193 27.48 -10.10 -17.89
C TYR A 193 26.31 -10.80 -18.58
N ALA A 194 26.48 -12.04 -18.99
CA ALA A 194 25.42 -12.82 -19.61
C ALA A 194 24.22 -12.99 -18.66
N ARG A 195 24.47 -13.29 -17.37
CA ARG A 195 23.42 -13.37 -16.36
C ARG A 195 22.71 -12.03 -16.16
N PHE A 196 23.45 -10.93 -16.09
CA PHE A 196 22.88 -9.57 -15.97
C PHE A 196 21.95 -9.25 -17.16
N CYS A 197 22.40 -9.50 -18.37
CA CYS A 197 21.59 -9.32 -19.59
C CYS A 197 20.34 -10.20 -19.57
N GLN A 198 20.46 -11.47 -19.16
CA GLN A 198 19.34 -12.38 -19.06
C GLN A 198 18.32 -11.96 -18.00
N ASP A 199 18.79 -11.54 -16.79
CA ASP A 199 17.93 -11.03 -15.73
C ASP A 199 17.18 -9.76 -16.21
N THR A 200 17.89 -8.86 -16.92
CA THR A 200 17.28 -7.63 -17.48
C THR A 200 16.21 -7.95 -18.52
N THR A 201 16.48 -8.91 -19.43
CA THR A 201 15.54 -9.33 -20.46
C THR A 201 14.31 -10.00 -19.83
N ASN A 202 14.51 -10.87 -18.85
CA ASN A 202 13.41 -11.53 -18.12
C ASN A 202 12.53 -10.50 -17.42
N PHE A 203 13.16 -9.53 -16.74
CA PHE A 203 12.42 -8.44 -16.06
C PHE A 203 11.65 -7.59 -17.06
N ALA A 204 12.23 -7.24 -18.21
CA ALA A 204 11.56 -6.49 -19.28
C ALA A 204 10.28 -7.17 -19.74
N GLY A 205 10.31 -8.49 -19.94
CA GLY A 205 9.13 -9.28 -20.28
C GLY A 205 8.06 -9.25 -19.18
N VAL A 206 8.48 -9.49 -17.94
CA VAL A 206 7.57 -9.50 -16.78
C VAL A 206 6.92 -8.14 -16.56
N VAL A 207 7.70 -7.05 -16.54
CA VAL A 207 7.14 -5.70 -16.28
C VAL A 207 6.22 -5.25 -17.40
N THR A 208 6.54 -5.58 -18.67
CA THR A 208 5.68 -5.26 -19.81
C THR A 208 4.33 -5.98 -19.69
N ALA A 209 4.31 -7.24 -19.32
CA ALA A 209 3.09 -8.01 -19.12
C ALA A 209 2.24 -7.47 -17.95
N VAL A 210 2.87 -7.15 -16.82
CA VAL A 210 2.19 -6.56 -15.66
C VAL A 210 1.59 -5.20 -16.02
N VAL A 211 2.33 -4.34 -16.69
CA VAL A 211 1.85 -3.01 -17.11
C VAL A 211 0.68 -3.14 -18.10
N ALA A 212 0.74 -4.07 -19.05
CA ALA A 212 -0.35 -4.29 -19.99
C ALA A 212 -1.63 -4.77 -19.27
N ALA A 213 -1.50 -5.69 -18.30
CA ALA A 213 -2.63 -6.14 -17.49
C ALA A 213 -3.23 -4.99 -16.66
N ILE A 214 -2.39 -4.17 -16.03
CA ILE A 214 -2.85 -2.99 -15.28
C ILE A 214 -3.55 -2.00 -16.21
N SER A 215 -3.00 -1.73 -17.40
CA SER A 215 -3.60 -0.83 -18.39
C SER A 215 -5.00 -1.27 -18.82
N ALA A 216 -5.16 -2.54 -19.16
CA ALA A 216 -6.47 -3.10 -19.54
C ALA A 216 -7.48 -3.01 -18.38
N LYS A 217 -7.04 -3.37 -17.17
CA LYS A 217 -7.89 -3.31 -15.97
C LYS A 217 -8.22 -1.89 -15.58
N ALA A 218 -7.29 -0.92 -15.76
CA ALA A 218 -7.50 0.49 -15.47
C ALA A 218 -8.57 1.12 -16.37
N GLN A 219 -8.59 0.77 -17.66
CA GLN A 219 -9.67 1.18 -18.55
C GLN A 219 -11.01 0.63 -18.08
N THR A 220 -11.10 -0.67 -17.82
CA THR A 220 -12.33 -1.30 -17.31
C THR A 220 -12.81 -0.65 -16.00
N PHE A 221 -11.86 -0.34 -15.11
CA PHE A 221 -12.15 0.31 -13.83
C PHE A 221 -12.67 1.74 -14.03
N TYR A 222 -12.03 2.51 -14.91
CA TYR A 222 -12.48 3.85 -15.26
C TYR A 222 -13.92 3.83 -15.82
N ASP A 223 -14.18 2.93 -16.76
CA ASP A 223 -15.49 2.80 -17.39
C ASP A 223 -16.58 2.44 -16.38
N ALA A 224 -16.27 1.57 -15.42
CA ALA A 224 -17.22 1.14 -14.40
C ALA A 224 -17.53 2.21 -13.35
N HIS A 225 -16.56 3.05 -13.00
CA HIS A 225 -16.69 3.91 -11.82
C HIS A 225 -16.64 5.41 -12.11
N PHE A 226 -16.06 5.86 -13.23
CA PHE A 226 -15.85 7.28 -13.50
C PHE A 226 -16.42 7.75 -14.84
N ALA A 227 -16.78 6.85 -15.76
CA ALA A 227 -17.27 7.22 -17.08
C ALA A 227 -18.74 7.66 -17.07
N ALA A 228 -19.52 7.28 -16.06
CA ALA A 228 -20.95 7.64 -15.99
C ALA A 228 -21.10 9.16 -15.89
N GLY A 229 -21.81 9.75 -16.88
CA GLY A 229 -22.03 11.20 -16.97
C GLY A 229 -20.88 11.98 -17.60
N ASP A 230 -19.80 11.32 -18.04
CA ASP A 230 -18.73 11.98 -18.79
C ASP A 230 -19.03 11.96 -20.30
N PRO A 231 -19.27 13.12 -20.93
CA PRO A 231 -19.51 13.21 -22.38
C PRO A 231 -18.26 12.89 -23.21
N ALA A 232 -17.08 13.02 -22.62
CA ALA A 232 -15.82 12.68 -23.26
C ALA A 232 -15.56 11.17 -23.10
N LYS A 233 -15.59 10.43 -24.22
CA LYS A 233 -15.16 9.03 -24.21
C LYS A 233 -13.65 8.97 -23.94
N VAL A 234 -13.30 8.73 -22.68
CA VAL A 234 -11.90 8.65 -22.23
C VAL A 234 -11.36 7.26 -22.51
N THR A 235 -10.26 7.20 -23.24
CA THR A 235 -9.44 5.98 -23.36
C THR A 235 -8.10 6.23 -22.69
N LEU A 236 -7.74 5.41 -21.70
CA LEU A 236 -6.46 5.48 -21.04
C LEU A 236 -5.57 4.30 -21.47
N ARG A 237 -4.29 4.54 -21.56
CA ARG A 237 -3.29 3.53 -21.87
C ARG A 237 -2.04 3.74 -21.05
N LEU A 238 -1.59 2.68 -20.41
CA LEU A 238 -0.29 2.60 -19.76
C LEU A 238 0.58 1.63 -20.55
N ALA A 239 1.79 2.02 -20.93
CA ALA A 239 2.68 1.19 -21.74
C ALA A 239 4.14 1.39 -21.39
N VAL A 240 4.90 0.32 -21.34
CA VAL A 240 6.36 0.37 -21.33
C VAL A 240 6.82 0.66 -22.76
N THR A 241 7.21 1.92 -23.03
CA THR A 241 7.65 2.36 -24.37
C THR A 241 9.14 2.12 -24.56
N THR A 242 9.90 2.13 -23.47
CA THR A 242 11.31 1.75 -23.46
C THR A 242 11.49 0.69 -22.37
N PRO A 243 11.63 -0.60 -22.74
CA PRO A 243 11.95 -1.62 -21.76
C PRO A 243 13.39 -1.47 -21.25
N PRO A 244 13.70 -1.92 -20.03
CA PRO A 244 15.07 -1.94 -19.57
C PRO A 244 15.92 -2.85 -20.44
N SER A 245 17.10 -2.41 -20.79
CA SER A 245 18.03 -3.19 -21.61
C SER A 245 19.48 -2.88 -21.26
N ALA A 246 20.33 -3.88 -21.39
CA ALA A 246 21.77 -3.74 -21.29
C ALA A 246 22.38 -4.04 -22.67
N THR A 247 23.25 -3.15 -23.14
CA THR A 247 23.93 -3.26 -24.43
C THR A 247 25.40 -3.00 -24.28
N GLY A 248 26.18 -3.45 -25.27
CA GLY A 248 27.63 -3.29 -25.29
C GLY A 248 28.35 -4.57 -24.87
N SER A 249 29.51 -4.80 -25.47
CA SER A 249 30.29 -6.04 -25.30
C SER A 249 31.54 -5.88 -24.43
N ASN A 250 31.89 -4.63 -24.08
CA ASN A 250 33.09 -4.31 -23.30
C ASN A 250 32.84 -3.11 -22.38
N GLN A 251 33.79 -2.85 -21.49
CA GLN A 251 33.75 -1.77 -20.49
C GLN A 251 33.49 -0.38 -21.07
N ASN A 252 33.99 -0.11 -22.27
CA ASN A 252 33.94 1.22 -22.83
C ASN A 252 32.65 1.52 -23.58
N ASN A 253 31.92 0.48 -24.01
CA ASN A 253 30.66 0.61 -24.76
C ASN A 253 29.45 0.05 -24.02
N PHE A 254 29.58 -0.27 -22.74
CA PHE A 254 28.44 -0.71 -21.93
C PHE A 254 27.44 0.43 -21.72
N SER A 255 26.18 0.14 -21.97
CA SER A 255 25.06 1.05 -21.71
C SER A 255 23.90 0.31 -21.11
N PHE A 256 23.30 0.91 -20.09
CA PHE A 256 22.07 0.43 -19.47
C PHE A 256 20.95 1.44 -19.67
N THR A 257 19.86 0.98 -20.26
CA THR A 257 18.67 1.80 -20.52
C THR A 257 17.65 1.59 -19.41
N GLN A 258 17.26 2.67 -18.76
CA GLN A 258 16.19 2.66 -17.74
C GLN A 258 14.82 2.50 -18.39
N PRO A 259 13.87 1.84 -17.70
CA PRO A 259 12.50 1.73 -18.18
C PRO A 259 11.85 3.11 -18.36
N VAL A 260 11.04 3.25 -19.42
CA VAL A 260 10.14 4.38 -19.60
C VAL A 260 8.71 3.86 -19.65
N LEU A 261 7.89 4.34 -18.73
CA LEU A 261 6.48 4.02 -18.61
C LEU A 261 5.66 5.25 -18.99
N GLU A 262 5.04 5.21 -20.16
CA GLU A 262 4.21 6.31 -20.65
C GLU A 262 2.74 6.09 -20.31
N PHE A 263 2.07 7.20 -19.96
CA PHE A 263 0.64 7.26 -19.74
C PHE A 263 0.00 8.09 -20.85
N GLY A 264 -0.81 7.44 -21.67
CA GLY A 264 -1.52 8.05 -22.79
C GLY A 264 -3.01 8.19 -22.48
N VAL A 265 -3.61 9.27 -22.92
CA VAL A 265 -5.05 9.54 -22.83
C VAL A 265 -5.59 9.94 -24.18
N GLN A 266 -6.77 9.43 -24.54
CA GLN A 266 -7.53 9.90 -25.69
C GLN A 266 -8.91 10.36 -25.22
N LEU A 267 -9.41 11.44 -25.80
CA LEU A 267 -10.75 11.97 -25.60
C LEU A 267 -11.51 11.90 -26.92
N GLY A 268 -12.58 11.10 -26.98
CA GLY A 268 -13.33 10.89 -28.21
C GLY A 268 -12.47 10.37 -29.38
N GLY A 269 -11.42 9.60 -29.10
CA GLY A 269 -10.46 9.10 -30.10
C GLY A 269 -9.31 10.06 -30.44
N VAL A 270 -9.33 11.30 -29.92
CA VAL A 270 -8.24 12.28 -30.12
C VAL A 270 -7.20 12.13 -29.01
N THR A 271 -5.95 11.94 -29.40
CA THR A 271 -4.83 11.79 -28.44
C THR A 271 -4.53 13.10 -27.74
N VAL A 272 -4.49 13.06 -26.40
CA VAL A 272 -4.06 14.21 -25.59
C VAL A 272 -2.54 14.10 -25.38
N THR A 273 -1.79 14.97 -26.04
CA THR A 273 -0.34 14.93 -26.05
C THR A 273 0.28 15.16 -24.66
N LYS A 274 -0.34 16.01 -23.86
CA LYS A 274 0.10 16.36 -22.50
C LYS A 274 -1.08 16.32 -21.54
N PRO A 275 -1.44 15.13 -21.01
CA PRO A 275 -2.59 14.98 -20.12
C PRO A 275 -2.55 15.93 -18.93
N GLN A 276 -1.36 16.12 -18.32
CA GLN A 276 -1.16 16.98 -17.16
C GLN A 276 -1.44 18.48 -17.40
N SER A 277 -1.36 18.91 -18.65
CA SER A 277 -1.61 20.32 -19.03
C SER A 277 -3.02 20.55 -19.54
N PHE A 278 -3.68 19.51 -20.05
CA PHE A 278 -4.96 19.62 -20.74
C PHE A 278 -6.12 19.22 -19.85
N LEU A 279 -5.96 18.18 -19.04
CA LEU A 279 -7.00 17.67 -18.17
C LEU A 279 -7.06 18.48 -16.88
N ASN A 280 -8.28 18.66 -16.34
CA ASN A 280 -8.43 19.23 -15.02
C ASN A 280 -7.95 18.23 -13.94
N GLU A 281 -7.68 18.75 -12.74
CA GLU A 281 -7.14 17.98 -11.62
C GLU A 281 -8.07 16.82 -11.22
N ALA A 282 -9.38 17.04 -11.21
CA ALA A 282 -10.36 16.00 -10.88
C ALA A 282 -10.27 14.83 -11.86
N LYS A 283 -10.17 15.09 -13.16
CA LYS A 283 -10.03 14.05 -14.18
C LYS A 283 -8.69 13.31 -14.08
N LEU A 284 -7.58 14.03 -13.88
CA LEU A 284 -6.27 13.40 -13.64
C LEU A 284 -6.30 12.49 -12.42
N THR A 285 -6.98 12.92 -11.37
CA THR A 285 -7.16 12.12 -10.15
C THR A 285 -7.97 10.85 -10.42
N GLN A 286 -9.06 10.92 -11.17
CA GLN A 286 -9.86 9.74 -11.55
C GLN A 286 -9.03 8.73 -12.35
N LEU A 287 -8.22 9.22 -13.28
CA LEU A 287 -7.32 8.38 -14.07
C LEU A 287 -6.23 7.74 -13.21
N ALA A 288 -5.62 8.51 -12.31
CA ALA A 288 -4.64 8.01 -11.36
C ALA A 288 -5.22 6.94 -10.42
N LEU A 289 -6.45 7.17 -9.90
CA LEU A 289 -7.20 6.20 -9.10
C LEU A 289 -7.45 4.91 -9.90
N SER A 290 -7.86 5.05 -11.17
CA SER A 290 -8.10 3.91 -12.03
C SER A 290 -6.86 3.05 -12.22
N VAL A 291 -5.70 3.67 -12.47
CA VAL A 291 -4.43 2.97 -12.58
C VAL A 291 -4.04 2.31 -11.26
N ARG A 292 -4.15 3.03 -10.14
CA ARG A 292 -3.71 2.53 -8.83
C ARG A 292 -4.58 1.39 -8.32
N PHE A 293 -5.88 1.51 -8.42
CA PHE A 293 -6.81 0.44 -8.02
C PHE A 293 -6.78 -0.75 -8.98
N ALA A 294 -6.57 -0.51 -10.29
CA ALA A 294 -6.35 -1.59 -11.23
C ALA A 294 -5.10 -2.41 -10.87
N ALA A 295 -4.03 -1.75 -10.45
CA ALA A 295 -2.82 -2.44 -9.98
C ALA A 295 -3.12 -3.35 -8.79
N SER A 296 -3.89 -2.88 -7.79
CA SER A 296 -4.33 -3.70 -6.66
C SER A 296 -5.18 -4.92 -7.11
N LEU A 297 -6.04 -4.72 -8.11
CA LEU A 297 -6.94 -5.77 -8.60
C LEU A 297 -6.26 -6.79 -9.52
N VAL A 298 -5.23 -6.38 -10.27
CA VAL A 298 -4.42 -7.29 -11.10
C VAL A 298 -3.57 -8.21 -10.22
N ASN A 299 -3.16 -7.73 -9.06
CA ASN A 299 -2.38 -8.49 -8.10
C ASN A 299 -3.23 -9.46 -7.27
N LEU A 300 -4.22 -10.11 -7.91
CA LEU A 300 -5.08 -11.11 -7.26
C LEU A 300 -4.32 -12.42 -7.01
N HIS A 301 -3.32 -12.40 -6.13
CA HIS A 301 -2.80 -13.65 -5.59
C HIS A 301 -3.92 -14.36 -4.82
N ASP A 302 -4.07 -15.66 -5.04
CA ASP A 302 -5.03 -16.45 -4.28
C ASP A 302 -4.52 -16.60 -2.84
N SER A 303 -5.11 -15.84 -1.94
CA SER A 303 -4.78 -15.83 -0.53
C SER A 303 -6.04 -15.71 0.31
N ASP A 304 -6.11 -16.52 1.34
CA ASP A 304 -7.18 -16.43 2.33
C ASP A 304 -7.11 -15.14 3.19
N PHE A 305 -5.94 -14.52 3.25
CA PHE A 305 -5.67 -13.29 3.99
C PHE A 305 -5.21 -12.17 3.06
N LYS A 306 -5.99 -11.11 2.97
CA LYS A 306 -5.70 -9.94 2.11
C LYS A 306 -6.07 -8.65 2.83
N LEU A 307 -5.12 -7.74 2.95
CA LEU A 307 -5.34 -6.40 3.49
C LEU A 307 -5.32 -5.36 2.37
N LEU A 308 -6.23 -4.39 2.45
CA LEU A 308 -6.15 -3.14 1.71
C LEU A 308 -6.03 -2.00 2.74
N VAL A 309 -4.83 -1.44 2.85
CA VAL A 309 -4.52 -0.41 3.84
C VAL A 309 -4.38 0.94 3.14
N LEU A 310 -5.21 1.91 3.52
CA LEU A 310 -5.22 3.26 2.98
C LEU A 310 -4.81 4.26 4.06
N ASP A 311 -3.67 4.95 3.86
CA ASP A 311 -3.19 5.98 4.81
C ASP A 311 -3.34 7.38 4.20
N ASP A 312 -4.29 8.13 4.74
CA ASP A 312 -4.63 9.52 4.36
C ASP A 312 -4.81 9.74 2.84
N LEU A 313 -5.15 8.66 2.12
CA LEU A 313 -5.32 8.66 0.66
C LEU A 313 -6.26 9.76 0.18
N LEU A 314 -7.34 9.97 0.91
CA LEU A 314 -8.49 10.74 0.45
C LEU A 314 -8.34 12.25 0.69
N VAL A 315 -7.31 12.65 1.44
CA VAL A 315 -7.05 14.06 1.76
C VAL A 315 -6.67 14.88 0.54
N SER A 316 -5.94 14.27 -0.40
CA SER A 316 -5.52 14.91 -1.64
C SER A 316 -6.62 14.98 -2.71
N LEU A 317 -7.82 14.44 -2.44
CA LEU A 317 -8.92 14.40 -3.39
C LEU A 317 -9.93 15.50 -3.09
N ASP A 318 -10.56 16.05 -4.15
CA ASP A 318 -11.77 16.84 -3.98
C ASP A 318 -12.93 16.01 -3.41
N MET A 319 -13.95 16.67 -2.86
CA MET A 319 -15.05 16.01 -2.15
C MET A 319 -15.83 15.02 -3.06
N SER A 320 -15.98 15.33 -4.36
CA SER A 320 -16.70 14.47 -5.29
C SER A 320 -15.94 13.15 -5.51
N ASN A 321 -14.65 13.23 -5.81
CA ASN A 321 -13.81 12.06 -5.99
C ASN A 321 -13.66 11.26 -4.68
N ARG A 322 -13.63 11.91 -3.51
CA ARG A 322 -13.63 11.22 -2.22
C ARG A 322 -14.84 10.32 -2.05
N MET A 323 -16.03 10.82 -2.36
CA MET A 323 -17.26 10.05 -2.19
C MET A 323 -17.32 8.88 -3.19
N GLN A 324 -16.87 9.09 -4.42
CA GLN A 324 -16.76 8.00 -5.39
C GLN A 324 -15.80 6.90 -4.90
N VAL A 325 -14.66 7.27 -4.32
CA VAL A 325 -13.73 6.27 -3.73
C VAL A 325 -14.37 5.53 -2.57
N VAL A 326 -15.15 6.20 -1.72
CA VAL A 326 -15.90 5.52 -0.65
C VAL A 326 -16.85 4.48 -1.24
N ASP A 327 -17.63 4.84 -2.27
CA ASP A 327 -18.55 3.92 -2.93
C ASP A 327 -17.83 2.72 -3.55
N ILE A 328 -16.71 2.96 -4.20
CA ILE A 328 -15.84 1.90 -4.76
C ILE A 328 -15.33 0.97 -3.66
N LEU A 329 -14.88 1.51 -2.54
CA LEU A 329 -14.39 0.71 -1.40
C LEU A 329 -15.50 -0.09 -0.74
N LEU A 330 -16.72 0.41 -0.74
CA LEU A 330 -17.90 -0.29 -0.19
C LEU A 330 -18.52 -1.28 -1.18
N SER A 331 -18.23 -1.16 -2.48
CA SER A 331 -18.72 -2.07 -3.51
C SER A 331 -18.03 -3.45 -3.45
N ASP A 332 -18.52 -4.38 -4.29
CA ASP A 332 -17.96 -5.71 -4.45
C ASP A 332 -16.55 -5.71 -5.08
N THR A 333 -16.12 -4.59 -5.66
CA THR A 333 -14.79 -4.45 -6.29
C THR A 333 -13.66 -4.90 -5.37
N PHE A 334 -13.75 -4.56 -4.07
CA PHE A 334 -12.77 -4.94 -3.06
C PHE A 334 -13.34 -5.87 -1.98
N ALA A 335 -14.38 -6.66 -2.29
CA ALA A 335 -14.99 -7.60 -1.34
C ALA A 335 -14.01 -8.66 -0.82
N GLY A 336 -12.98 -8.98 -1.63
CA GLY A 336 -11.91 -9.93 -1.26
C GLY A 336 -10.97 -9.44 -0.16
N TYR A 337 -10.95 -8.14 0.15
CA TYR A 337 -9.99 -7.53 1.07
C TYR A 337 -10.62 -7.20 2.43
N GLN A 338 -9.85 -7.36 3.50
CA GLN A 338 -10.14 -6.67 4.75
C GLN A 338 -9.54 -5.26 4.66
N LYS A 339 -10.38 -4.25 4.80
CA LYS A 339 -10.03 -2.85 4.58
C LYS A 339 -9.63 -2.19 5.88
N ILE A 340 -8.52 -1.44 5.87
CA ILE A 340 -8.03 -0.62 6.98
C ILE A 340 -7.83 0.79 6.43
N ILE A 341 -8.67 1.72 6.87
CA ILE A 341 -8.71 3.08 6.35
C ILE A 341 -8.35 4.04 7.48
N LEU A 342 -7.30 4.81 7.26
CA LEU A 342 -6.77 5.76 8.23
C LEU A 342 -7.01 7.17 7.71
N THR A 343 -7.55 8.06 8.56
CA THR A 343 -7.80 9.46 8.20
C THR A 343 -7.60 10.40 9.37
N HIS A 344 -7.16 11.63 9.10
CA HIS A 344 -7.08 12.68 10.09
C HIS A 344 -8.25 13.68 9.98
N GLU A 345 -9.14 13.51 9.02
CA GLU A 345 -10.31 14.36 8.84
C GLU A 345 -11.54 13.77 9.51
N LEU A 346 -12.02 14.41 10.56
CA LEU A 346 -13.20 13.97 11.31
C LEU A 346 -14.48 14.03 10.45
N GLY A 347 -14.62 15.05 9.61
CA GLY A 347 -15.76 15.18 8.71
C GLY A 347 -15.84 14.02 7.72
N PHE A 348 -14.71 13.64 7.13
CA PHE A 348 -14.62 12.49 6.25
C PHE A 348 -14.92 11.17 6.99
N PHE A 349 -14.38 11.00 8.19
CA PHE A 349 -14.65 9.81 9.01
C PHE A 349 -16.14 9.64 9.28
N ARG A 350 -16.86 10.71 9.64
CA ARG A 350 -18.30 10.71 9.89
C ARG A 350 -19.09 10.40 8.62
N GLU A 351 -18.74 11.01 7.51
CA GLU A 351 -19.42 10.80 6.23
C GLU A 351 -19.21 9.38 5.70
N PHE A 352 -17.99 8.83 5.79
CA PHE A 352 -17.70 7.45 5.45
C PHE A 352 -18.56 6.50 6.30
N ARG A 353 -18.57 6.71 7.63
CA ARG A 353 -19.40 5.93 8.55
C ARG A 353 -20.88 5.99 8.19
N ARG A 354 -21.41 7.16 7.87
CA ARG A 354 -22.80 7.34 7.44
C ARG A 354 -23.09 6.54 6.16
N ARG A 355 -22.14 6.52 5.22
CA ARG A 355 -22.31 5.85 3.92
C ARG A 355 -22.23 4.33 4.00
N ILE A 356 -21.55 3.78 5.00
CA ILE A 356 -21.58 2.33 5.29
C ILE A 356 -23.01 1.85 5.58
N GLY A 357 -23.87 2.67 6.21
CA GLY A 357 -25.27 2.36 6.46
C GLY A 357 -25.48 1.05 7.24
N SER A 358 -26.28 0.13 6.69
CA SER A 358 -26.58 -1.16 7.33
C SER A 358 -25.36 -2.09 7.49
N GLY A 359 -24.26 -1.84 6.79
CA GLY A 359 -23.02 -2.62 6.89
C GLY A 359 -22.17 -2.32 8.13
N HIS A 360 -22.66 -1.53 9.08
CA HIS A 360 -21.90 -1.13 10.29
C HIS A 360 -21.35 -2.32 11.08
N ALA A 361 -22.06 -3.45 11.11
CA ALA A 361 -21.60 -4.64 11.83
C ALA A 361 -20.28 -5.23 11.29
N ASP A 362 -19.98 -4.99 10.03
CA ASP A 362 -18.75 -5.46 9.38
C ASP A 362 -17.55 -4.50 9.56
N TRP A 363 -17.77 -3.38 10.24
CA TRP A 363 -16.78 -2.35 10.46
C TRP A 363 -16.52 -2.10 11.94
N ARG A 364 -15.28 -1.77 12.25
CA ARG A 364 -14.85 -1.21 13.52
C ARG A 364 -14.49 0.25 13.33
N PHE A 365 -15.04 1.12 14.18
CA PHE A 365 -14.80 2.56 14.15
C PHE A 365 -13.95 2.93 15.36
N VAL A 366 -12.77 3.47 15.11
CA VAL A 366 -11.78 3.72 16.16
C VAL A 366 -11.25 5.13 16.06
N ARG A 367 -11.13 5.77 17.22
CA ARG A 367 -10.40 7.02 17.39
C ARG A 367 -9.09 6.75 18.11
N LEU A 368 -7.97 7.17 17.51
CA LEU A 368 -6.67 7.16 18.18
C LEU A 368 -6.52 8.42 19.03
N GLN A 369 -6.17 8.25 20.30
CA GLN A 369 -5.95 9.33 21.28
C GLN A 369 -4.59 9.14 21.94
N GLY A 370 -3.88 10.24 22.18
CA GLY A 370 -2.54 10.24 22.75
C GLY A 370 -1.48 10.64 21.71
N ASN A 371 -0.23 10.48 22.07
CA ASN A 371 0.93 10.78 21.23
C ASN A 371 2.09 9.82 21.53
N ALA A 372 3.23 10.01 20.84
CA ALA A 372 4.39 9.11 20.96
C ALA A 372 5.05 9.10 22.34
N ALA A 373 4.93 10.18 23.13
CA ALA A 373 5.47 10.26 24.49
C ALA A 373 4.56 9.60 25.52
N GLN A 374 3.29 9.46 25.20
CA GLN A 374 2.26 8.82 26.01
C GLN A 374 1.79 7.53 25.32
N ASN A 375 1.05 6.68 26.03
CA ASN A 375 0.40 5.57 25.37
C ASN A 375 -0.69 6.07 24.43
N ILE A 376 -0.67 5.59 23.19
CA ILE A 376 -1.75 5.83 22.25
C ILE A 376 -2.83 4.78 22.51
N LEU A 377 -4.03 5.26 22.71
CA LEU A 377 -5.20 4.43 22.99
C LEU A 377 -6.11 4.37 21.75
N ALA A 378 -6.61 3.18 21.46
CA ALA A 378 -7.66 2.96 20.49
C ALA A 378 -9.02 2.96 21.18
N VAL A 379 -9.77 4.04 21.03
CA VAL A 379 -11.09 4.20 21.64
C VAL A 379 -12.16 3.92 20.56
N ASN A 380 -13.14 3.07 20.89
CA ASN A 380 -14.28 2.87 20.00
C ASN A 380 -15.06 4.17 19.86
N GLU A 381 -15.25 4.61 18.63
CA GLU A 381 -16.06 5.80 18.37
C GLU A 381 -17.53 5.40 18.34
N LYS A 382 -18.29 5.80 19.35
CA LYS A 382 -19.74 5.59 19.45
C LYS A 382 -20.45 6.37 18.33
N SER A 383 -21.58 5.86 17.85
CA SER A 383 -22.48 6.62 16.98
C SER A 383 -23.10 7.80 17.75
N ASP A 384 -23.66 8.77 17.03
CA ASP A 384 -24.33 9.87 17.70
C ASP A 384 -25.58 9.37 18.46
N LEU A 385 -26.25 8.32 17.95
CA LEU A 385 -27.33 7.66 18.66
C LEU A 385 -26.83 6.96 19.94
N GLU A 386 -25.75 6.17 19.85
CA GLU A 386 -25.15 5.52 21.04
C GLU A 386 -24.64 6.54 22.05
N LYS A 387 -24.16 7.72 21.61
CA LYS A 387 -23.79 8.82 22.50
C LYS A 387 -25.02 9.41 23.18
N ALA A 388 -26.08 9.68 22.41
CA ALA A 388 -27.33 10.19 22.96
C ALA A 388 -27.94 9.21 23.97
N GLU A 389 -27.96 7.90 23.69
CA GLU A 389 -28.40 6.87 24.63
C GLU A 389 -27.53 6.85 25.91
N ASP A 390 -26.21 7.01 25.78
CA ASP A 390 -25.28 7.06 26.92
C ASP A 390 -25.52 8.30 27.78
N TYR A 391 -25.77 9.47 27.17
CA TYR A 391 -26.11 10.70 27.89
C TYR A 391 -27.48 10.58 28.58
N LEU A 392 -28.48 10.05 27.90
CA LEU A 392 -29.80 9.78 28.48
C LEU A 392 -29.70 8.83 29.68
N SER A 393 -28.89 7.79 29.57
CA SER A 393 -28.67 6.82 30.66
C SER A 393 -28.04 7.45 31.91
N ARG A 394 -27.27 8.53 31.70
CA ARG A 394 -26.63 9.33 32.76
C ARG A 394 -27.48 10.50 33.23
N HIS A 395 -28.66 10.69 32.67
CA HIS A 395 -29.57 11.82 32.91
C HIS A 395 -29.02 13.18 32.40
N ASP A 396 -28.04 13.16 31.49
CA ASP A 396 -27.47 14.35 30.84
C ASP A 396 -28.31 14.71 29.60
N ILE A 397 -29.53 15.23 29.84
CA ILE A 397 -30.52 15.48 28.78
C ILE A 397 -30.07 16.56 27.80
N GLU A 398 -29.32 17.56 28.27
CA GLU A 398 -28.82 18.67 27.43
C GLU A 398 -27.76 18.21 26.41
N GLU A 399 -26.95 17.20 26.77
CA GLU A 399 -25.92 16.62 25.90
C GLU A 399 -26.49 15.53 24.96
N ALA A 400 -27.69 15.01 25.25
CA ALA A 400 -28.34 13.97 24.48
C ALA A 400 -29.18 14.50 23.31
N ALA A 401 -29.58 15.78 23.36
CA ALA A 401 -30.40 16.45 22.34
C ALA A 401 -29.54 17.01 21.20
#